data_6ee8aa3bb4702f45c666cb9e3ffb5202
#
_entry.id   6ee8aa3bb4702f45c666cb9e3ffb5202
#
_cell.length_a   1.000
_cell.length_b   1.000
_cell.length_c   1.000
_cell.angle_alpha   90.00
_cell.angle_beta   90.00
_cell.angle_gamma   90.00
#
_symmetry.space_group_name_H-M   'P 1'
#
loop_
_entity.id
_entity.type
_entity.pdbx_description
1 polymer ?
#
loop_
_entity_poly.entity_id
_entity_poly.type
_entity_poly.pdbx_seq_one_letter_code
_entity_poly.pdbx_strand_id
1 'polypeptide(L)'
;MSEVAQSKGLACRGLPVISRPSCCFALGLLLLTAAGCQRSFQKPAADTPPATVAQPLRATASPQLKQFIEAAIEQSKVTTGYDPAYVKLDYPNGDVASDTGVCSDVVVRAFRKVGLDLQKELHEDMTRAWSEYPKKWGARGTDSNIDHRRVLNLDTYFTRQGKSLPVSDDRADYLPGDVVAWELSEGVEHIGIMTNLASVSDKHYLVVHNIGAGARIEDVLMAWKIIGHYRWFQ
;
A
#
# COMPACT_ATOMS: atom_id res chain seq x y z
N MET A 1 -40.17 11.89 -51.09
CA MET A 1 -40.29 10.54 -51.59
C MET A 1 -39.85 9.71 -50.37
N SER A 2 -40.81 9.36 -49.49
CA SER A 2 -41.65 8.16 -49.45
C SER A 2 -40.75 6.91 -49.47
N GLU A 3 -40.68 6.13 -48.38
CA GLU A 3 -41.71 5.13 -48.12
C GLU A 3 -41.67 4.57 -46.69
N VAL A 4 -42.86 4.36 -46.19
CA VAL A 4 -43.25 3.73 -44.92
C VAL A 4 -43.54 2.25 -45.19
N ALA A 5 -43.18 1.35 -44.30
CA ALA A 5 -43.80 0.02 -44.21
C ALA A 5 -43.69 -0.45 -42.76
N GLN A 6 -44.64 -0.34 -41.95
CA GLN A 6 -45.83 -1.16 -41.61
C GLN A 6 -45.54 -2.55 -41.05
N SER A 7 -45.92 -2.62 -39.77
CA SER A 7 -46.28 -3.68 -38.86
C SER A 7 -46.80 -5.01 -39.41
N LYS A 8 -46.52 -6.11 -38.73
CA LYS A 8 -47.46 -7.23 -38.54
C LYS A 8 -47.33 -7.81 -37.14
N GLY A 9 -48.41 -7.68 -36.40
CA GLY A 9 -48.65 -8.43 -35.17
C GLY A 9 -49.06 -9.87 -35.44
N LEU A 10 -48.79 -10.75 -34.51
CA LEU A 10 -49.40 -12.07 -34.50
C LEU A 10 -49.93 -12.43 -33.10
N ALA A 11 -51.10 -12.97 -33.10
CA ALA A 11 -52.09 -13.12 -32.07
C ALA A 11 -51.75 -14.20 -31.03
N CYS A 12 -52.34 -13.99 -29.87
CA CYS A 12 -52.56 -14.94 -28.80
C CYS A 12 -53.26 -16.23 -29.27
N ARG A 13 -52.82 -17.36 -28.77
CA ARG A 13 -53.69 -18.55 -28.68
C ARG A 13 -53.59 -19.16 -27.29
N GLY A 14 -54.76 -19.39 -26.78
CA GLY A 14 -55.20 -19.73 -25.47
C GLY A 14 -54.84 -21.15 -24.96
N LEU A 15 -55.15 -21.29 -23.73
CA LEU A 15 -55.02 -22.32 -22.71
C LEU A 15 -55.56 -23.74 -23.11
N PRO A 16 -55.19 -24.78 -22.34
CA PRO A 16 -56.19 -25.29 -21.41
C PRO A 16 -55.77 -25.48 -19.96
N VAL A 17 -56.73 -25.28 -19.10
CA VAL A 17 -56.79 -25.56 -17.70
C VAL A 17 -56.86 -27.09 -17.50
N ILE A 18 -55.98 -27.63 -16.65
CA ILE A 18 -56.16 -29.01 -16.13
C ILE A 18 -56.07 -28.95 -14.60
N SER A 19 -57.13 -29.51 -14.01
CA SER A 19 -57.50 -29.57 -12.62
C SER A 19 -56.49 -30.25 -11.69
N ARG A 20 -56.52 -29.79 -10.44
CA ARG A 20 -55.84 -30.36 -9.24
C ARG A 20 -56.35 -31.78 -8.89
N PRO A 21 -55.47 -32.57 -8.20
CA PRO A 21 -55.94 -33.03 -6.91
C PRO A 21 -54.93 -32.70 -5.75
N SER A 22 -55.55 -32.40 -4.63
CA SER A 22 -54.88 -32.24 -3.31
C SER A 22 -54.19 -33.51 -2.88
N CYS A 23 -52.92 -33.41 -2.48
CA CYS A 23 -52.30 -34.35 -1.58
C CYS A 23 -51.49 -33.60 -0.55
N CYS A 24 -51.98 -33.68 0.70
CA CYS A 24 -51.21 -33.25 1.90
C CYS A 24 -49.92 -34.06 2.00
N PHE A 25 -48.77 -33.41 1.95
CA PHE A 25 -47.55 -33.96 2.47
C PHE A 25 -46.83 -32.91 3.34
N ALA A 26 -46.42 -33.41 4.49
CA ALA A 26 -45.85 -32.71 5.59
C ALA A 26 -44.59 -31.92 5.17
N LEU A 27 -44.54 -30.67 5.59
CA LEU A 27 -43.41 -29.75 5.38
C LEU A 27 -42.33 -30.06 6.41
N GLY A 28 -41.35 -30.88 6.04
CA GLY A 28 -40.09 -30.97 6.76
C GLY A 28 -39.22 -29.78 6.39
N LEU A 29 -39.11 -28.80 7.29
CA LEU A 29 -38.28 -27.63 7.13
C LEU A 29 -36.80 -28.02 7.32
N LEU A 30 -36.09 -28.34 6.23
CA LEU A 30 -34.65 -28.56 6.23
C LEU A 30 -33.96 -27.19 6.21
N LEU A 31 -33.57 -26.71 7.38
CA LEU A 31 -32.69 -25.55 7.51
C LEU A 31 -31.30 -25.91 6.99
N LEU A 32 -31.03 -25.62 5.71
CA LEU A 32 -29.67 -25.57 5.17
C LEU A 32 -28.96 -24.33 5.73
N THR A 33 -28.23 -24.52 6.83
CA THR A 33 -27.26 -23.54 7.28
C THR A 33 -26.11 -23.50 6.27
N ALA A 34 -26.13 -22.50 5.37
CA ALA A 34 -24.98 -22.16 4.56
C ALA A 34 -23.88 -21.64 5.50
N ALA A 35 -22.97 -22.52 5.91
CA ALA A 35 -21.75 -22.14 6.56
C ALA A 35 -20.89 -21.41 5.52
N GLY A 36 -21.07 -20.09 5.42
CA GLY A 36 -20.18 -19.22 4.67
C GLY A 36 -18.79 -19.29 5.29
N CYS A 37 -17.83 -19.94 4.61
CA CYS A 37 -16.43 -19.83 4.93
C CYS A 37 -16.00 -18.36 4.72
N GLN A 38 -16.20 -17.54 5.73
CA GLN A 38 -15.44 -16.31 5.86
C GLN A 38 -14.00 -16.71 6.20
N ARG A 39 -13.14 -16.74 5.19
CA ARG A 39 -11.70 -16.72 5.42
C ARG A 39 -11.38 -15.37 6.05
N SER A 40 -11.45 -15.31 7.38
CA SER A 40 -10.82 -14.25 8.14
C SER A 40 -9.32 -14.30 7.83
N PHE A 41 -8.77 -13.23 7.28
CA PHE A 41 -7.33 -13.00 7.25
C PHE A 41 -6.86 -12.96 8.69
N GLN A 42 -6.40 -14.09 9.18
CA GLN A 42 -5.85 -14.21 10.51
C GLN A 42 -4.46 -13.58 10.45
N LYS A 43 -4.37 -12.33 10.93
CA LYS A 43 -3.11 -11.67 11.27
C LYS A 43 -2.33 -12.63 12.16
N PRO A 44 -1.03 -12.91 11.87
CA PRO A 44 -0.20 -13.64 12.81
C PRO A 44 -0.27 -12.95 14.18
N ALA A 45 -0.58 -13.69 15.21
CA ALA A 45 -0.63 -13.19 16.57
C ALA A 45 0.80 -12.82 17.01
N ALA A 46 1.10 -11.53 17.04
CA ALA A 46 2.24 -10.99 17.75
C ALA A 46 1.80 -9.68 18.42
N ASP A 47 1.10 -9.81 19.51
CA ASP A 47 0.60 -8.67 20.29
C ASP A 47 1.69 -8.01 21.16
N THR A 48 2.92 -8.49 21.14
CA THR A 48 4.05 -7.86 21.82
C THR A 48 5.11 -7.51 20.79
N PRO A 49 5.43 -6.22 20.60
CA PRO A 49 6.55 -5.84 19.75
C PRO A 49 7.80 -6.60 20.20
N PRO A 50 8.63 -7.11 19.27
CA PRO A 50 9.86 -7.78 19.64
C PRO A 50 10.72 -6.82 20.47
N ALA A 51 11.37 -7.33 21.50
CA ALA A 51 12.35 -6.55 22.25
C ALA A 51 13.42 -6.04 21.25
N THR A 52 13.62 -4.73 21.21
CA THR A 52 14.49 -4.08 20.24
C THR A 52 15.67 -3.42 20.92
N VAL A 53 16.80 -3.40 20.22
CA VAL A 53 17.99 -2.67 20.63
C VAL A 53 18.45 -1.77 19.48
N ALA A 54 18.75 -0.50 19.82
CA ALA A 54 19.33 0.41 18.84
C ALA A 54 20.77 0.01 18.55
N GLN A 55 21.09 -0.18 17.28
CA GLN A 55 22.43 -0.42 16.80
C GLN A 55 23.08 0.91 16.39
N PRO A 56 24.38 1.08 16.65
CA PRO A 56 25.09 2.26 16.17
C PRO A 56 25.09 2.28 14.66
N LEU A 57 24.85 3.46 14.09
CA LEU A 57 25.08 3.67 12.66
C LEU A 57 26.59 3.60 12.35
N ARG A 58 26.92 3.37 11.07
CA ARG A 58 28.32 3.42 10.63
C ARG A 58 28.95 4.75 10.99
N ALA A 59 30.23 4.76 11.33
CA ALA A 59 30.96 5.98 11.69
C ALA A 59 30.95 7.04 10.58
N THR A 60 30.73 6.62 9.32
CA THR A 60 30.61 7.47 8.13
C THR A 60 29.19 7.93 7.86
N ALA A 61 28.22 7.55 8.68
CA ALA A 61 26.82 7.93 8.47
C ALA A 61 26.64 9.47 8.53
N SER A 62 26.02 10.00 7.49
CA SER A 62 25.78 11.44 7.41
C SER A 62 24.74 11.91 8.46
N PRO A 63 24.79 13.18 8.91
CA PRO A 63 23.77 13.73 9.78
C PRO A 63 22.36 13.58 9.21
N GLN A 64 22.21 13.71 7.88
CA GLN A 64 20.94 13.53 7.20
C GLN A 64 20.41 12.09 7.30
N LEU A 65 21.28 11.07 7.16
CA LEU A 65 20.88 9.67 7.35
C LEU A 65 20.34 9.44 8.76
N LYS A 66 21.05 9.95 9.78
CA LYS A 66 20.61 9.83 11.16
C LYS A 66 19.24 10.49 11.38
N GLN A 67 19.08 11.73 10.93
CA GLN A 67 17.83 12.47 11.04
C GLN A 67 16.67 11.78 10.28
N PHE A 68 16.96 11.20 9.11
CA PHE A 68 15.98 10.46 8.32
C PHE A 68 15.45 9.22 9.07
N ILE A 69 16.35 8.42 9.64
CA ILE A 69 15.99 7.23 10.41
C ILE A 69 15.21 7.62 11.67
N GLU A 70 15.65 8.63 12.41
CA GLU A 70 14.96 9.12 13.60
C GLU A 70 13.55 9.61 13.26
N ALA A 71 13.40 10.33 12.17
CA ALA A 71 12.11 10.80 11.67
C ALA A 71 11.18 9.63 11.25
N ALA A 72 11.73 8.60 10.65
CA ALA A 72 10.99 7.39 10.30
C ALA A 72 10.50 6.65 11.56
N ILE A 73 11.37 6.43 12.53
CA ILE A 73 11.03 5.80 13.82
C ILE A 73 9.96 6.60 14.57
N GLU A 74 10.02 7.93 14.54
CA GLU A 74 9.03 8.78 15.21
C GLU A 74 7.62 8.58 14.68
N GLN A 75 7.45 8.20 13.40
CA GLN A 75 6.12 7.91 12.85
C GLN A 75 5.41 6.79 13.63
N SER A 76 6.14 5.81 14.18
CA SER A 76 5.54 4.72 14.96
C SER A 76 4.89 5.17 16.27
N LYS A 77 5.18 6.40 16.73
CA LYS A 77 4.58 6.99 17.93
C LYS A 77 3.43 7.94 17.60
N VAL A 78 3.43 8.52 16.41
CA VAL A 78 2.50 9.58 16.02
C VAL A 78 1.38 9.05 15.12
N THR A 79 1.71 8.25 14.11
CA THR A 79 0.76 7.76 13.12
C THR A 79 0.12 6.46 13.62
N THR A 80 -1.05 6.57 14.23
CA THR A 80 -1.76 5.46 14.89
C THR A 80 -2.88 4.86 14.03
N GLY A 81 -3.20 5.51 12.90
CA GLY A 81 -4.27 5.08 11.98
C GLY A 81 -3.77 4.82 10.56
N TYR A 82 -4.66 4.19 9.77
CA TYR A 82 -4.45 3.96 8.33
C TYR A 82 -5.64 4.51 7.56
N ASP A 83 -5.40 5.43 6.63
CA ASP A 83 -6.45 5.99 5.78
C ASP A 83 -5.95 6.15 4.33
N PRO A 84 -6.44 5.32 3.41
CA PRO A 84 -6.11 5.38 1.99
C PRO A 84 -6.98 6.37 1.20
N ALA A 85 -7.90 7.09 1.86
CA ALA A 85 -8.82 7.99 1.18
C ALA A 85 -8.06 9.05 0.37
N TYR A 86 -8.63 9.38 -0.79
CA TYR A 86 -8.17 10.52 -1.57
C TYR A 86 -8.61 11.81 -0.88
N VAL A 87 -7.65 12.70 -0.64
CA VAL A 87 -7.90 14.03 -0.09
C VAL A 87 -7.20 15.09 -0.93
N LYS A 88 -7.79 16.27 -0.99
CA LYS A 88 -7.14 17.44 -1.56
C LYS A 88 -6.11 17.96 -0.56
N LEU A 89 -4.87 18.07 -1.02
CA LEU A 89 -3.74 18.53 -0.21
C LEU A 89 -3.24 19.88 -0.70
N ASP A 90 -2.61 20.62 0.18
CA ASP A 90 -1.81 21.78 -0.23
C ASP A 90 -0.62 21.32 -1.10
N TYR A 91 -0.06 22.23 -1.88
CA TYR A 91 1.10 21.96 -2.70
C TYR A 91 2.03 23.19 -2.75
N PRO A 92 3.34 23.02 -2.51
CA PRO A 92 4.03 21.84 -1.99
C PRO A 92 3.76 21.62 -0.47
N ASN A 93 4.32 20.54 0.08
CA ASN A 93 4.29 20.18 1.51
C ASN A 93 2.91 19.80 2.08
N GLY A 94 1.95 19.47 1.22
CA GLY A 94 0.65 18.97 1.66
C GLY A 94 0.77 17.58 2.31
N ASP A 95 0.04 17.36 3.41
CA ASP A 95 0.02 16.10 4.15
C ASP A 95 -1.40 15.81 4.65
N VAL A 96 -1.69 14.55 4.90
CA VAL A 96 -2.86 14.14 5.67
C VAL A 96 -2.59 14.35 7.16
N ALA A 97 -3.62 14.23 8.01
CA ALA A 97 -3.46 14.36 9.46
C ALA A 97 -2.34 13.44 9.96
N SER A 98 -1.48 13.93 10.86
CA SER A 98 -0.26 13.24 11.30
C SER A 98 -0.50 11.92 12.01
N ASP A 99 -1.67 11.76 12.62
CA ASP A 99 -2.10 10.56 13.33
C ASP A 99 -2.59 9.45 12.39
N THR A 100 -2.74 9.75 11.09
CA THR A 100 -3.17 8.79 10.07
C THR A 100 -2.27 8.84 8.83
N GLY A 101 -2.46 7.92 7.90
CA GLY A 101 -1.76 7.86 6.61
C GLY A 101 -1.64 6.46 6.08
N VAL A 102 -0.94 6.31 4.95
CA VAL A 102 -0.61 5.02 4.34
C VAL A 102 0.90 4.76 4.40
N CYS A 103 1.36 3.64 3.86
CA CYS A 103 2.78 3.26 3.87
C CYS A 103 3.70 4.33 3.25
N SER A 104 3.29 4.94 2.14
CA SER A 104 4.06 6.01 1.48
C SER A 104 4.14 7.29 2.31
N ASP A 105 3.12 7.63 3.11
CA ASP A 105 3.14 8.82 3.95
C ASP A 105 4.25 8.73 5.02
N VAL A 106 4.55 7.52 5.52
CA VAL A 106 5.70 7.29 6.42
C VAL A 106 7.02 7.69 5.73
N VAL A 107 7.19 7.29 4.48
CA VAL A 107 8.39 7.61 3.69
C VAL A 107 8.46 9.11 3.39
N VAL A 108 7.37 9.68 2.88
CA VAL A 108 7.29 11.12 2.53
C VAL A 108 7.62 12.00 3.74
N ARG A 109 7.06 11.70 4.90
CA ARG A 109 7.29 12.45 6.13
C ARG A 109 8.74 12.37 6.61
N ALA A 110 9.37 11.18 6.51
CA ALA A 110 10.79 11.02 6.85
C ALA A 110 11.69 11.85 5.94
N PHE A 111 11.45 11.84 4.63
CA PHE A 111 12.19 12.68 3.68
C PHE A 111 11.99 14.18 3.93
N ARG A 112 10.78 14.58 4.28
CA ARG A 112 10.45 15.98 4.56
C ARG A 112 11.24 16.54 5.76
N LYS A 113 11.52 15.69 6.77
CA LYS A 113 12.34 16.07 7.93
C LYS A 113 13.79 16.37 7.58
N VAL A 114 14.29 15.86 6.48
CA VAL A 114 15.64 16.14 5.98
C VAL A 114 15.65 17.13 4.80
N GLY A 115 14.55 17.86 4.62
CA GLY A 115 14.44 18.96 3.66
C GLY A 115 14.05 18.55 2.24
N LEU A 116 13.62 17.30 2.01
CA LEU A 116 13.19 16.81 0.70
C LEU A 116 11.68 16.54 0.69
N ASP A 117 10.91 17.35 -0.02
CA ASP A 117 9.47 17.14 -0.18
C ASP A 117 9.17 16.24 -1.39
N LEU A 118 8.98 14.94 -1.12
CA LEU A 118 8.67 13.97 -2.18
C LEU A 118 7.36 14.26 -2.91
N GLN A 119 6.40 14.98 -2.31
CA GLN A 119 5.21 15.43 -3.02
C GLN A 119 5.61 16.33 -4.20
N LYS A 120 6.46 17.32 -3.92
CA LYS A 120 6.94 18.27 -4.93
C LYS A 120 7.86 17.60 -5.95
N GLU A 121 8.92 16.98 -5.47
CA GLU A 121 9.98 16.45 -6.32
C GLU A 121 9.47 15.37 -7.29
N LEU A 122 8.64 14.44 -6.80
CA LEU A 122 8.05 13.39 -7.62
C LEU A 122 7.04 13.97 -8.61
N HIS A 123 6.14 14.86 -8.18
CA HIS A 123 5.14 15.46 -9.05
C HIS A 123 5.79 16.25 -10.20
N GLU A 124 6.84 17.00 -9.92
CA GLU A 124 7.57 17.75 -10.94
C GLU A 124 8.34 16.83 -11.89
N ASP A 125 8.99 15.76 -11.38
CA ASP A 125 9.65 14.77 -12.24
C ASP A 125 8.63 14.02 -13.10
N MET A 126 7.51 13.61 -12.53
CA MET A 126 6.42 12.94 -13.23
C MET A 126 5.81 13.84 -14.32
N THR A 127 5.72 15.14 -14.06
CA THR A 127 5.26 16.12 -15.06
C THR A 127 6.23 16.21 -16.26
N ARG A 128 7.54 16.18 -16.00
CA ARG A 128 8.57 16.22 -17.05
C ARG A 128 8.72 14.91 -17.81
N ALA A 129 8.45 13.77 -17.17
CA ALA A 129 8.73 12.43 -17.68
C ALA A 129 7.51 11.50 -17.55
N TRP A 130 6.33 11.99 -17.85
CA TRP A 130 5.07 11.27 -17.71
C TRP A 130 5.07 9.88 -18.35
N SER A 131 5.73 9.70 -19.49
CA SER A 131 5.83 8.39 -20.19
C SER A 131 6.50 7.31 -19.37
N GLU A 132 7.44 7.68 -18.49
CA GLU A 132 8.25 6.76 -17.68
C GLU A 132 7.49 6.20 -16.46
N TYR A 133 6.41 6.86 -16.07
CA TYR A 133 5.66 6.50 -14.89
C TYR A 133 4.53 5.52 -15.19
N PRO A 134 4.16 4.64 -14.23
CA PRO A 134 3.07 3.70 -14.41
C PRO A 134 1.74 4.39 -14.70
N LYS A 135 0.94 3.80 -15.60
CA LYS A 135 -0.42 4.26 -15.92
C LYS A 135 -1.49 3.43 -15.18
N LYS A 136 -1.14 2.93 -13.98
CA LYS A 136 -2.07 2.22 -13.12
C LYS A 136 -3.17 3.16 -12.62
N TRP A 137 -4.21 2.62 -12.08
CA TRP A 137 -5.35 3.35 -11.47
C TRP A 137 -6.09 4.29 -12.41
N GLY A 138 -5.97 4.11 -13.73
CA GLY A 138 -6.64 4.96 -14.72
C GLY A 138 -6.08 6.38 -14.82
N ALA A 139 -4.83 6.59 -14.37
CA ALA A 139 -4.17 7.89 -14.41
C ALA A 139 -4.07 8.43 -15.84
N ARG A 140 -4.58 9.65 -16.05
CA ARG A 140 -4.54 10.37 -17.33
C ARG A 140 -3.59 11.57 -17.31
N GLY A 141 -3.02 11.90 -16.19
CA GLY A 141 -2.10 13.00 -15.93
C GLY A 141 -1.61 12.95 -14.51
N THR A 142 -0.74 13.89 -14.15
CA THR A 142 -0.21 14.04 -12.80
C THR A 142 -1.26 14.61 -11.86
N ASP A 143 -1.22 14.21 -10.59
CA ASP A 143 -2.07 14.70 -9.52
C ASP A 143 -1.26 14.86 -8.23
N SER A 144 -0.96 16.10 -7.86
CA SER A 144 -0.14 16.43 -6.69
C SER A 144 -0.72 15.94 -5.36
N ASN A 145 -2.02 15.58 -5.32
CA ASN A 145 -2.66 15.07 -4.12
C ASN A 145 -2.35 13.59 -3.86
N ILE A 146 -2.03 12.81 -4.93
CA ILE A 146 -1.94 11.35 -4.82
C ILE A 146 -0.65 10.76 -5.42
N ASP A 147 0.04 11.45 -6.32
CA ASP A 147 1.19 10.91 -7.04
C ASP A 147 2.26 10.34 -6.08
N HIS A 148 2.62 11.08 -5.05
CA HIS A 148 3.60 10.69 -4.03
C HIS A 148 3.10 9.63 -3.04
N ARG A 149 1.79 9.36 -3.03
CA ARG A 149 1.15 8.33 -2.20
C ARG A 149 1.03 6.97 -2.93
N ARG A 150 1.54 6.87 -4.15
CA ARG A 150 1.57 5.66 -4.98
C ARG A 150 2.96 5.04 -4.95
N VAL A 151 3.07 3.82 -4.42
CA VAL A 151 4.37 3.14 -4.25
C VAL A 151 5.12 2.99 -5.58
N LEU A 152 4.45 2.60 -6.67
CA LEU A 152 5.11 2.46 -7.97
C LEU A 152 5.60 3.79 -8.56
N ASN A 153 4.99 4.91 -8.18
CA ASN A 153 5.51 6.22 -8.58
C ASN A 153 6.78 6.57 -7.79
N LEU A 154 6.81 6.26 -6.49
CA LEU A 154 8.03 6.41 -5.66
C LEU A 154 9.14 5.50 -6.17
N ASP A 155 8.85 4.25 -6.51
CA ASP A 155 9.77 3.30 -7.12
C ASP A 155 10.41 3.88 -8.40
N THR A 156 9.57 4.34 -9.31
CA THR A 156 10.01 4.98 -10.56
C THR A 156 10.86 6.22 -10.25
N TYR A 157 10.43 7.06 -9.33
CA TYR A 157 11.17 8.28 -8.96
C TYR A 157 12.55 7.94 -8.39
N PHE A 158 12.65 7.04 -7.41
CA PHE A 158 13.92 6.66 -6.82
C PHE A 158 14.87 6.03 -7.84
N THR A 159 14.34 5.21 -8.74
CA THR A 159 15.12 4.62 -9.84
C THR A 159 15.67 5.69 -10.77
N ARG A 160 14.85 6.66 -11.18
CA ARG A 160 15.26 7.77 -12.03
C ARG A 160 16.29 8.70 -11.37
N GLN A 161 16.26 8.79 -10.04
CA GLN A 161 17.27 9.51 -9.24
C GLN A 161 18.58 8.71 -9.04
N GLY A 162 18.68 7.51 -9.62
CA GLY A 162 19.88 6.67 -9.49
C GLY A 162 20.10 6.13 -8.08
N LYS A 163 19.02 5.90 -7.32
CA LYS A 163 19.07 5.44 -5.93
C LYS A 163 18.81 3.96 -5.76
N SER A 164 18.46 3.24 -6.84
CA SER A 164 18.20 1.81 -6.83
C SER A 164 19.46 1.00 -6.53
N LEU A 165 19.28 -0.02 -5.73
CA LEU A 165 20.24 -1.09 -5.48
C LEU A 165 19.67 -2.42 -5.98
N PRO A 166 20.50 -3.44 -6.21
CA PRO A 166 20.01 -4.79 -6.48
C PRO A 166 19.09 -5.28 -5.34
N VAL A 167 17.99 -5.92 -5.70
CA VAL A 167 17.21 -6.69 -4.74
C VAL A 167 17.98 -7.97 -4.40
N SER A 168 18.05 -8.31 -3.12
CA SER A 168 18.82 -9.45 -2.60
C SER A 168 17.96 -10.26 -1.63
N ASP A 169 18.22 -11.54 -1.55
CA ASP A 169 17.66 -12.44 -0.53
C ASP A 169 18.49 -12.43 0.77
N ASP A 170 19.64 -11.74 0.78
CA ASP A 170 20.45 -11.56 1.98
C ASP A 170 20.04 -10.30 2.73
N ARG A 171 19.57 -10.46 3.97
CA ARG A 171 19.22 -9.36 4.87
C ARG A 171 20.38 -8.37 5.12
N ALA A 172 21.63 -8.84 5.03
CA ALA A 172 22.81 -8.02 5.28
C ALA A 172 23.03 -6.91 4.25
N ASP A 173 22.43 -7.04 3.07
CA ASP A 173 22.50 -6.01 2.02
C ASP A 173 21.62 -4.78 2.31
N TYR A 174 20.64 -4.93 3.21
CA TYR A 174 19.72 -3.88 3.60
C TYR A 174 20.18 -3.16 4.86
N LEU A 175 20.57 -1.92 4.72
CA LEU A 175 21.14 -1.12 5.80
C LEU A 175 20.14 -0.11 6.38
N PRO A 176 20.35 0.37 7.61
CA PRO A 176 19.54 1.45 8.17
C PRO A 176 19.47 2.65 7.24
N GLY A 177 18.24 3.14 7.01
CA GLY A 177 17.94 4.23 6.09
C GLY A 177 17.62 3.81 4.65
N ASP A 178 17.75 2.52 4.31
CA ASP A 178 17.26 2.03 3.04
C ASP A 178 15.73 2.09 2.98
N VAL A 179 15.21 2.44 1.83
CA VAL A 179 13.79 2.33 1.52
C VAL A 179 13.58 1.03 0.76
N VAL A 180 12.61 0.25 1.17
CA VAL A 180 12.29 -1.04 0.56
C VAL A 180 10.84 -1.04 0.09
N ALA A 181 10.60 -1.56 -1.10
CA ALA A 181 9.26 -1.76 -1.64
C ALA A 181 8.97 -3.24 -1.84
N TRP A 182 7.75 -3.64 -1.57
CA TRP A 182 7.28 -5.03 -1.69
C TRP A 182 6.03 -5.12 -2.54
N GLU A 183 5.84 -6.29 -3.14
CA GLU A 183 4.57 -6.76 -3.66
C GLU A 183 3.95 -7.69 -2.61
N LEU A 184 2.84 -7.25 -2.02
CA LEU A 184 2.03 -8.08 -1.15
C LEU A 184 1.22 -9.08 -2.00
N SER A 185 0.36 -9.88 -1.39
CA SER A 185 -0.57 -10.73 -2.13
C SER A 185 -1.47 -9.88 -3.06
N GLU A 186 -1.80 -10.41 -4.24
CA GLU A 186 -2.75 -9.82 -5.19
C GLU A 186 -2.32 -8.48 -5.84
N GLY A 187 -1.01 -8.24 -5.94
CA GLY A 187 -0.48 -7.05 -6.63
C GLY A 187 -0.71 -5.74 -5.89
N VAL A 188 -0.85 -5.79 -4.57
CA VAL A 188 -0.84 -4.61 -3.71
C VAL A 188 0.60 -4.25 -3.38
N GLU A 189 1.02 -3.07 -3.72
CA GLU A 189 2.37 -2.58 -3.42
C GLU A 189 2.43 -1.99 -2.01
N HIS A 190 3.58 -2.15 -1.39
CA HIS A 190 3.88 -1.67 -0.05
C HIS A 190 5.30 -1.08 0.02
N ILE A 191 5.56 -0.18 0.98
CA ILE A 191 6.85 0.49 1.13
C ILE A 191 7.13 0.76 2.61
N GLY A 192 8.41 0.75 2.98
CA GLY A 192 8.86 1.07 4.33
C GLY A 192 10.32 1.48 4.36
N ILE A 193 10.82 1.79 5.56
CA ILE A 193 12.19 2.26 5.78
C ILE A 193 12.88 1.34 6.78
N MET A 194 14.10 0.90 6.46
CA MET A 194 14.96 0.17 7.38
C MET A 194 15.39 1.07 8.52
N THR A 195 15.13 0.65 9.75
CA THR A 195 15.57 1.38 10.94
C THR A 195 16.94 0.89 11.41
N ASN A 196 17.54 1.59 12.36
CA ASN A 196 18.70 1.07 13.09
C ASN A 196 18.31 0.30 14.37
N LEU A 197 17.03 -0.01 14.54
CA LEU A 197 16.57 -0.90 15.60
C LEU A 197 16.67 -2.34 15.13
N ALA A 198 17.28 -3.19 15.93
CA ALA A 198 17.39 -4.61 15.64
C ALA A 198 16.63 -5.44 16.66
N SER A 199 16.11 -6.60 16.23
CA SER A 199 15.59 -7.63 17.13
C SER A 199 16.69 -8.11 18.06
N VAL A 200 16.37 -8.26 19.35
CA VAL A 200 17.32 -8.80 20.34
C VAL A 200 17.68 -10.26 20.04
N SER A 201 16.72 -11.05 19.52
CA SER A 201 16.90 -12.47 19.24
C SER A 201 17.79 -12.70 18.01
N ASP A 202 17.47 -12.03 16.90
CA ASP A 202 18.01 -12.38 15.59
C ASP A 202 18.99 -11.34 15.05
N LYS A 203 19.10 -10.19 15.72
CA LYS A 203 19.96 -9.04 15.38
C LYS A 203 19.70 -8.45 14.00
N HIS A 204 18.53 -8.73 13.39
CA HIS A 204 18.13 -8.15 12.13
C HIS A 204 17.54 -6.75 12.34
N TYR A 205 17.84 -5.84 11.43
CA TYR A 205 17.20 -4.53 11.41
C TYR A 205 15.72 -4.65 11.11
N LEU A 206 14.95 -3.83 11.79
CA LEU A 206 13.50 -3.78 11.66
C LEU A 206 13.07 -2.70 10.68
N VAL A 207 11.90 -2.86 10.12
CA VAL A 207 11.30 -1.93 9.16
C VAL A 207 10.23 -1.09 9.87
N VAL A 208 10.23 0.22 9.65
CA VAL A 208 9.07 1.05 9.95
C VAL A 208 8.20 1.18 8.70
N HIS A 209 6.92 0.87 8.85
CA HIS A 209 5.93 0.91 7.78
C HIS A 209 4.51 1.07 8.36
N ASN A 210 3.50 1.29 7.49
CA ASN A 210 2.09 1.32 7.89
C ASN A 210 1.27 0.41 6.97
N ILE A 211 0.78 -0.70 7.49
CA ILE A 211 0.02 -1.71 6.72
C ILE A 211 -1.43 -1.88 7.22
N GLY A 212 -2.01 -0.85 7.84
CA GLY A 212 -3.43 -0.87 8.21
C GLY A 212 -3.73 -0.60 9.70
N ALA A 213 -2.70 -0.54 10.56
CA ALA A 213 -2.90 -0.36 12.01
C ALA A 213 -2.02 0.78 12.58
N GLY A 214 -1.76 1.81 11.78
CA GLY A 214 -0.78 2.84 12.09
C GLY A 214 0.64 2.41 11.76
N ALA A 215 1.59 3.35 11.87
CA ALA A 215 2.99 3.06 11.63
C ALA A 215 3.55 2.18 12.74
N ARG A 216 4.25 1.11 12.37
CA ARG A 216 4.83 0.13 13.28
C ARG A 216 6.24 -0.22 12.86
N ILE A 217 7.02 -0.70 13.83
CA ILE A 217 8.38 -1.20 13.62
C ILE A 217 8.32 -2.72 13.80
N GLU A 218 8.52 -3.45 12.70
CA GLU A 218 8.31 -4.90 12.64
C GLU A 218 9.43 -5.59 11.86
N ASP A 219 9.66 -6.89 12.13
CA ASP A 219 10.58 -7.73 11.35
C ASP A 219 9.85 -8.29 10.13
N VAL A 220 9.73 -7.49 9.09
CA VAL A 220 8.97 -7.82 7.89
C VAL A 220 9.79 -7.75 6.60
N LEU A 221 11.10 -7.50 6.69
CA LEU A 221 11.94 -7.31 5.50
C LEU A 221 11.76 -8.44 4.47
N MET A 222 11.77 -9.70 4.91
CA MET A 222 11.61 -10.88 4.05
C MET A 222 10.20 -11.50 4.12
N ALA A 223 9.20 -10.75 4.62
CA ALA A 223 7.85 -11.27 4.75
C ALA A 223 7.10 -11.37 3.41
N TRP A 224 7.51 -10.56 2.43
CA TRP A 224 6.89 -10.47 1.12
C TRP A 224 7.95 -10.35 0.03
N LYS A 225 7.52 -10.49 -1.22
CA LYS A 225 8.40 -10.32 -2.38
C LYS A 225 8.90 -8.88 -2.47
N ILE A 226 10.20 -8.67 -2.29
CA ILE A 226 10.83 -7.38 -2.49
C ILE A 226 10.83 -7.06 -3.99
N ILE A 227 10.35 -5.86 -4.36
CA ILE A 227 10.32 -5.36 -5.74
C ILE A 227 11.19 -4.12 -5.94
N GLY A 228 11.66 -3.50 -4.83
CA GLY A 228 12.52 -2.34 -4.90
C GLY A 228 13.40 -2.19 -3.67
N HIS A 229 14.65 -1.74 -3.86
CA HIS A 229 15.63 -1.45 -2.81
C HIS A 229 16.35 -0.15 -3.16
N TYR A 230 16.29 0.83 -2.29
CA TYR A 230 16.80 2.18 -2.56
C TYR A 230 17.62 2.70 -1.40
N ARG A 231 18.75 3.33 -1.70
CA ARG A 231 19.62 4.00 -0.73
C ARG A 231 19.82 5.45 -1.12
N TRP A 232 19.21 6.35 -0.36
CA TRP A 232 19.28 7.78 -0.63
C TRP A 232 20.45 8.45 0.08
N PHE A 233 20.68 8.08 1.33
CA PHE A 233 21.73 8.63 2.17
C PHE A 233 22.85 7.62 2.43
N GLN A 234 24.06 8.12 2.62
CA GLN A 234 25.23 7.31 2.99
C GLN A 234 25.77 7.70 4.34
#